data_8b7b3f93b3996326fc05a29a57c6a45d
#
_entry.id   8b7b3f93b3996326fc05a29a57c6a45d
#
_cell.length_a   1.000
_cell.length_b   1.000
_cell.length_c   1.000
_cell.angle_alpha   90.00
_cell.angle_beta   90.00
_cell.angle_gamma   90.00
#
_symmetry.space_group_name_H-M   'P 1'
#
loop_
_entity.id
_entity.type
_entity.pdbx_description
1 polymer ?
#
loop_
_entity_poly.entity_id
_entity_poly.type
_entity_poly.pdbx_seq_one_letter_code
_entity_poly.pdbx_strand_id
1 'polypeptide(L)'
;MTIVEEIQKLKQEKNAVILAHYYVRPEVQDIADYIGDSFYLSRVATELSESTIVFCGVSFMGESTKILNPDKTVLMPDPTADCPMAHMADVESIKKVREEYEDVAVVCYINSTAALKEYSDACVT
;
A
#
# COMPACT_ATOMS: atom_id res chain seq x y z
N MET A 1 4.86 29.31 11.39
CA MET A 1 4.35 28.28 10.44
C MET A 1 3.89 27.07 11.25
N THR A 2 2.67 26.64 11.04
CA THR A 2 2.14 25.42 11.67
C THR A 2 2.68 24.18 10.97
N ILE A 3 2.58 23.01 11.63
CA ILE A 3 2.94 21.72 11.02
C ILE A 3 2.17 21.49 9.71
N VAL A 4 0.90 21.83 9.68
CA VAL A 4 0.05 21.68 8.49
C VAL A 4 0.56 22.54 7.33
N GLU A 5 0.89 23.81 7.61
CA GLU A 5 1.45 24.71 6.59
C GLU A 5 2.80 24.23 6.06
N GLU A 6 3.64 23.69 6.94
CA GLU A 6 4.92 23.11 6.55
C GLU A 6 4.75 21.87 5.67
N ILE A 7 3.82 20.98 6.02
CA ILE A 7 3.48 19.80 5.20
C ILE A 7 2.99 20.23 3.82
N GLN A 8 2.09 21.21 3.73
CA GLN A 8 1.58 21.71 2.45
C GLN A 8 2.68 22.30 1.58
N LYS A 9 3.62 23.03 2.18
CA LYS A 9 4.78 23.57 1.48
C LYS A 9 5.68 22.46 0.93
N LEU A 10 6.07 21.51 1.78
CA LEU A 10 6.90 20.37 1.40
C LEU A 10 6.25 19.52 0.31
N LYS A 11 4.95 19.32 0.39
CA LYS A 11 4.19 18.59 -0.62
C LYS A 11 4.35 19.21 -2.01
N GLN A 12 4.28 20.51 -2.10
CA GLN A 12 4.48 21.22 -3.37
C GLN A 12 5.94 21.14 -3.84
N GLU A 13 6.89 21.42 -2.93
CA GLU A 13 8.32 21.39 -3.25
C GLU A 13 8.81 20.02 -3.72
N LYS A 14 8.26 18.96 -3.17
CA LYS A 14 8.64 17.57 -3.47
C LYS A 14 7.79 16.90 -4.53
N ASN A 15 6.84 17.60 -5.11
CA ASN A 15 5.87 17.03 -6.04
C ASN A 15 5.22 15.76 -5.46
N ALA A 16 4.68 15.90 -4.25
CA ALA A 16 4.15 14.79 -3.47
C ALA A 16 2.64 14.86 -3.31
N VAL A 17 2.02 13.69 -3.24
CA VAL A 17 0.61 13.51 -2.93
C VAL A 17 0.49 12.68 -1.64
N ILE A 18 -0.48 12.99 -0.81
CA ILE A 18 -0.74 12.27 0.44
C ILE A 18 -2.00 11.43 0.28
N LEU A 19 -1.83 10.12 0.40
CA LEU A 19 -2.92 9.14 0.41
C LEU A 19 -3.08 8.62 1.82
N ALA A 20 -4.30 8.60 2.34
CA ALA A 20 -4.59 8.13 3.70
C ALA A 20 -5.70 7.09 3.72
N HIS A 21 -5.46 5.98 4.41
CA HIS A 21 -6.50 5.00 4.70
C HIS A 21 -7.45 5.56 5.77
N TYR A 22 -8.76 5.23 5.69
CA TYR A 22 -9.73 5.81 6.64
C TYR A 22 -9.61 5.29 8.07
N TYR A 23 -8.69 4.40 8.36
CA TYR A 23 -8.40 3.99 9.74
C TYR A 23 -7.33 4.83 10.41
N VAL A 24 -6.69 5.77 9.69
CA VAL A 24 -5.75 6.69 10.31
C VAL A 24 -6.48 7.78 11.10
N ARG A 25 -5.74 8.48 11.97
CA ARG A 25 -6.30 9.55 12.80
C ARG A 25 -6.94 10.65 11.95
N PRO A 26 -8.00 11.29 12.46
CA PRO A 26 -8.67 12.40 11.74
C PRO A 26 -7.70 13.49 11.28
N GLU A 27 -6.73 13.86 12.11
CA GLU A 27 -5.76 14.90 11.78
C GLU A 27 -4.91 14.55 10.56
N VAL A 28 -4.65 13.26 10.33
CA VAL A 28 -3.93 12.78 9.14
C VAL A 28 -4.86 12.80 7.93
N GLN A 29 -6.12 12.41 8.10
CA GLN A 29 -7.11 12.48 7.03
C GLN A 29 -7.34 13.93 6.56
N ASP A 30 -7.32 14.89 7.48
CA ASP A 30 -7.54 16.31 7.18
C ASP A 30 -6.49 16.90 6.24
N ILE A 31 -5.28 16.37 6.24
CA ILE A 31 -4.20 16.82 5.35
C ILE A 31 -4.01 15.96 4.11
N ALA A 32 -4.76 14.86 3.98
CA ALA A 32 -4.64 13.94 2.86
C ALA A 32 -5.33 14.51 1.60
N ASP A 33 -4.75 14.18 0.45
CA ASP A 33 -5.36 14.52 -0.85
C ASP A 33 -6.46 13.51 -1.23
N TYR A 34 -6.27 12.25 -0.86
CA TYR A 34 -7.23 11.17 -1.11
C TYR A 34 -7.36 10.29 0.12
N ILE A 35 -8.58 9.89 0.42
CA ILE A 35 -8.92 9.03 1.56
C ILE A 35 -9.74 7.86 1.02
N GLY A 36 -9.41 6.66 1.44
CA GLY A 36 -10.15 5.47 1.00
C GLY A 36 -9.62 4.18 1.59
N ASP A 37 -10.06 3.06 1.00
CA ASP A 37 -9.52 1.74 1.33
C ASP A 37 -8.22 1.47 0.57
N SER A 38 -7.58 0.33 0.90
CA SER A 38 -6.30 -0.05 0.33
C SER A 38 -6.34 -0.20 -1.20
N PHE A 39 -7.37 -0.83 -1.72
CA PHE A 39 -7.51 -1.04 -3.17
C PHE A 39 -7.77 0.27 -3.91
N TYR A 40 -8.70 1.07 -3.42
CA TYR A 40 -9.00 2.38 -3.99
C TYR A 40 -7.78 3.29 -4.06
N LEU A 41 -7.02 3.39 -2.96
CA LEU A 41 -5.83 4.23 -2.90
C LEU A 41 -4.72 3.75 -3.85
N SER A 42 -4.50 2.44 -3.92
CA SER A 42 -3.51 1.87 -4.85
C SER A 42 -3.88 2.15 -6.30
N ARG A 43 -5.16 2.07 -6.62
CA ARG A 43 -5.69 2.35 -7.95
C ARG A 43 -5.60 3.84 -8.30
N VAL A 44 -6.03 4.71 -7.39
CA VAL A 44 -5.92 6.17 -7.56
C VAL A 44 -4.48 6.58 -7.84
N ALA A 45 -3.53 5.99 -7.12
CA ALA A 45 -2.11 6.29 -7.28
C ALA A 45 -1.62 6.10 -8.73
N THR A 46 -2.19 5.17 -9.48
CA THR A 46 -1.79 4.93 -10.89
C THR A 46 -2.21 6.06 -11.82
N GLU A 47 -3.19 6.86 -11.42
CA GLU A 47 -3.77 7.94 -12.24
C GLU A 47 -3.16 9.31 -11.91
N LEU A 48 -2.29 9.40 -10.89
CA LEU A 48 -1.72 10.65 -10.40
C LEU A 48 -0.41 10.97 -11.11
N SER A 49 -0.16 12.26 -11.33
CA SER A 49 1.05 12.75 -11.99
C SER A 49 2.23 12.97 -11.04
N GLU A 50 1.98 13.06 -9.74
CA GLU A 50 3.01 13.32 -8.74
C GLU A 50 4.03 12.16 -8.70
N SER A 51 5.31 12.53 -8.55
CA SER A 51 6.42 11.58 -8.52
C SER A 51 6.60 10.91 -7.16
N THR A 52 6.07 11.50 -6.12
CA THR A 52 6.21 11.02 -4.74
C THR A 52 4.84 10.81 -4.10
N ILE A 53 4.64 9.63 -3.54
CA ILE A 53 3.43 9.26 -2.81
C ILE A 53 3.80 9.08 -1.35
N VAL A 54 3.12 9.83 -0.46
CA VAL A 54 3.18 9.61 0.98
C VAL A 54 1.95 8.78 1.34
N PHE A 55 2.17 7.53 1.72
CA PHE A 55 1.08 6.60 2.02
C PHE A 55 0.90 6.45 3.53
N CYS A 56 -0.21 6.94 4.05
CA CYS A 56 -0.56 6.87 5.46
C CYS A 56 -1.49 5.66 5.70
N GLY A 57 -0.91 4.56 6.12
CA GLY A 57 -1.59 3.30 6.34
C GLY A 57 -0.60 2.20 6.71
N VAL A 58 -1.01 0.95 6.58
CA VAL A 58 -0.15 -0.20 6.91
C VAL A 58 0.82 -0.52 5.78
N SER A 59 1.92 -1.19 6.13
CA SER A 59 3.07 -1.42 5.24
C SER A 59 2.71 -2.12 3.92
N PHE A 60 1.88 -3.16 3.94
CA PHE A 60 1.52 -3.89 2.72
C PHE A 60 0.72 -3.05 1.71
N MET A 61 0.02 -2.02 2.17
CA MET A 61 -0.68 -1.08 1.27
C MET A 61 0.33 -0.21 0.51
N GLY A 62 1.38 0.24 1.19
CA GLY A 62 2.49 0.95 0.56
C GLY A 62 3.23 0.07 -0.44
N GLU A 63 3.45 -1.21 -0.11
CA GLU A 63 4.06 -2.18 -1.03
C GLU A 63 3.21 -2.36 -2.29
N SER A 64 1.90 -2.53 -2.16
CA SER A 64 0.98 -2.64 -3.30
C SER A 64 1.01 -1.39 -4.17
N THR A 65 1.03 -0.22 -3.56
CA THR A 65 1.14 1.06 -4.26
C THR A 65 2.44 1.15 -5.05
N LYS A 66 3.55 0.71 -4.47
CA LYS A 66 4.86 0.69 -5.15
C LYS A 66 4.88 -0.29 -6.31
N ILE A 67 4.30 -1.48 -6.15
CA ILE A 67 4.21 -2.49 -7.22
C ILE A 67 3.47 -1.92 -8.44
N LEU A 68 2.37 -1.21 -8.22
CA LEU A 68 1.58 -0.60 -9.30
C LEU A 68 2.21 0.68 -9.87
N ASN A 69 3.14 1.29 -9.15
CA ASN A 69 3.79 2.55 -9.53
C ASN A 69 5.32 2.45 -9.38
N PRO A 70 5.99 1.58 -10.14
CA PRO A 70 7.41 1.29 -9.93
C PRO A 70 8.32 2.50 -10.15
N ASP A 71 7.89 3.48 -10.94
CA ASP A 71 8.66 4.70 -11.23
C ASP A 71 8.48 5.80 -10.19
N LYS A 72 7.56 5.62 -9.23
CA LYS A 72 7.30 6.61 -8.19
C LYS A 72 8.00 6.25 -6.89
N THR A 73 8.32 7.28 -6.10
CA THR A 73 8.80 7.11 -4.73
C THR A 73 7.59 6.96 -3.81
N VAL A 74 7.52 5.88 -3.06
CA VAL A 74 6.46 5.64 -2.07
C VAL A 74 7.07 5.70 -0.68
N LEU A 75 6.61 6.66 0.11
CA LEU A 75 7.07 6.89 1.48
C LEU A 75 5.99 6.49 2.48
N MET A 76 6.38 5.75 3.50
CA MET A 76 5.52 5.36 4.61
C MET A 76 5.94 6.15 5.85
N PRO A 77 5.12 7.08 6.39
CA PRO A 77 5.46 7.82 7.59
C PRO A 77 5.71 6.94 8.82
N ASP A 78 4.99 5.83 8.91
CA ASP A 78 5.19 4.82 9.94
C ASP A 78 5.41 3.45 9.29
N PRO A 79 6.67 3.05 9.04
CA PRO A 79 6.97 1.77 8.40
C PRO A 79 6.67 0.56 9.29
N THR A 80 6.41 0.77 10.58
CA THR A 80 6.05 -0.31 11.52
C THR A 80 4.54 -0.58 11.56
N ALA A 81 3.73 0.27 10.94
CA ALA A 81 2.29 0.07 10.86
C ALA A 81 1.98 -1.20 10.07
N ASP A 82 1.25 -2.12 10.68
CA ASP A 82 1.00 -3.45 10.14
C ASP A 82 -0.37 -3.99 10.58
N CYS A 83 -0.78 -5.09 9.96
CA CYS A 83 -2.00 -5.80 10.29
C CYS A 83 -1.71 -7.29 10.40
N PRO A 84 -2.07 -7.94 11.53
CA PRO A 84 -1.83 -9.38 11.71
C PRO A 84 -2.44 -10.25 10.60
N MET A 85 -3.56 -9.83 10.01
CA MET A 85 -4.21 -10.57 8.92
C MET A 85 -3.33 -10.71 7.69
N ALA A 86 -2.43 -9.77 7.44
CA ALA A 86 -1.50 -9.84 6.30
C ALA A 86 -0.47 -10.96 6.43
N HIS A 87 -0.28 -11.50 7.63
CA HIS A 87 0.71 -12.53 7.95
C HIS A 87 0.08 -13.89 8.31
N MET A 88 -1.21 -14.09 8.04
CA MET A 88 -1.90 -15.36 8.35
C MET A 88 -1.54 -16.49 7.39
N ALA A 89 -1.04 -16.18 6.21
CA ALA A 89 -0.51 -17.15 5.26
C ALA A 89 0.98 -16.86 5.03
N ASP A 90 1.75 -17.90 4.73
CA ASP A 90 3.18 -17.77 4.46
C ASP A 90 3.58 -18.42 3.13
N VAL A 91 4.75 -18.06 2.62
CA VAL A 91 5.28 -18.54 1.35
C VAL A 91 5.52 -20.06 1.37
N GLU A 92 5.98 -20.60 2.49
CA GLU A 92 6.26 -22.03 2.62
C GLU A 92 4.99 -22.87 2.48
N SER A 93 3.86 -22.40 3.00
CA SER A 93 2.56 -23.07 2.83
C SER A 93 2.13 -23.08 1.38
N ILE A 94 2.33 -22.00 0.65
CA ILE A 94 2.04 -21.93 -0.79
C ILE A 94 2.92 -22.92 -1.57
N LYS A 95 4.20 -22.96 -1.28
CA LYS A 95 5.14 -23.90 -1.94
C LYS A 95 4.71 -25.35 -1.72
N LYS A 96 4.32 -25.70 -0.50
CA LYS A 96 3.83 -27.06 -0.17
C LYS A 96 2.59 -27.43 -0.98
N VAL A 97 1.63 -26.52 -1.08
CA VAL A 97 0.41 -26.76 -1.86
C VAL A 97 0.73 -26.95 -3.34
N ARG A 98 1.64 -26.15 -3.89
CA ARG A 98 2.07 -26.26 -5.29
C ARG A 98 2.84 -27.55 -5.57
N GLU A 99 3.57 -28.10 -4.60
CA GLU A 99 4.23 -29.40 -4.71
C GLU A 99 3.22 -30.55 -4.65
N GLU A 100 2.19 -30.44 -3.84
CA GLU A 100 1.18 -31.48 -3.61
C GLU A 100 0.16 -31.57 -4.75
N TYR A 101 -0.19 -30.44 -5.35
CA TYR A 101 -1.19 -30.35 -6.41
C TYR A 101 -0.56 -29.79 -7.70
N GLU A 102 -0.67 -30.53 -8.81
CA GLU A 102 -0.05 -30.13 -10.09
C GLU A 102 -0.70 -28.92 -10.76
N ASP A 103 -2.03 -28.83 -10.65
CA ASP A 103 -2.81 -27.78 -11.33
C ASP A 103 -3.57 -26.96 -10.30
N VAL A 104 -2.86 -26.04 -9.65
CA VAL A 104 -3.42 -25.20 -8.59
C VAL A 104 -3.21 -23.72 -8.91
N ALA A 105 -4.29 -22.94 -8.80
CA ALA A 105 -4.23 -21.50 -8.85
C ALA A 105 -4.22 -20.93 -7.42
N VAL A 106 -3.30 -20.03 -7.15
CA VAL A 106 -3.20 -19.34 -5.87
C VAL A 106 -3.74 -17.93 -6.03
N VAL A 107 -4.83 -17.65 -5.35
CA VAL A 107 -5.48 -16.33 -5.33
C VAL A 107 -5.26 -15.69 -3.98
N CYS A 108 -4.63 -14.54 -3.98
CA CYS A 108 -4.21 -13.83 -2.78
C CYS A 108 -5.14 -12.66 -2.49
N TYR A 109 -5.50 -12.48 -1.22
CA TYR A 109 -6.16 -11.25 -0.78
C TYR A 109 -5.19 -10.08 -0.87
N ILE A 110 -5.62 -8.96 -1.42
CA ILE A 110 -4.73 -7.82 -1.70
C ILE A 110 -4.05 -7.27 -0.43
N ASN A 111 -4.68 -7.41 0.73
CA ASN A 111 -4.11 -7.01 2.02
C ASN A 111 -3.17 -8.09 2.55
N SER A 112 -2.05 -8.26 1.87
CA SER A 112 -0.99 -9.20 2.19
C SER A 112 0.36 -8.64 1.76
N THR A 113 1.44 -9.29 2.20
CA THR A 113 2.81 -8.84 1.89
C THR A 113 3.15 -8.99 0.40
N ALA A 114 4.10 -8.18 -0.08
CA ALA A 114 4.63 -8.32 -1.42
C ALA A 114 5.25 -9.70 -1.65
N ALA A 115 5.92 -10.26 -0.64
CA ALA A 115 6.51 -11.60 -0.70
C ALA A 115 5.43 -12.67 -1.00
N LEU A 116 4.27 -12.59 -0.34
CA LEU A 116 3.18 -13.53 -0.59
C LEU A 116 2.59 -13.36 -2.00
N LYS A 117 2.46 -12.12 -2.47
CA LYS A 117 1.96 -11.81 -3.80
C LYS A 117 2.85 -12.36 -4.91
N GLU A 118 4.16 -12.37 -4.70
CA GLU A 118 5.13 -12.91 -5.66
C GLU A 118 4.84 -14.38 -6.00
N TYR A 119 4.35 -15.16 -5.04
CA TYR A 119 4.04 -16.58 -5.21
C TYR A 119 2.57 -16.83 -5.57
N SER A 120 1.80 -15.80 -5.81
CA SER A 120 0.38 -15.89 -6.16
C SER A 120 0.17 -15.68 -7.66
N ASP A 121 -0.90 -16.28 -8.18
CA ASP A 121 -1.28 -16.12 -9.59
C ASP A 121 -2.13 -14.88 -9.82
N ALA A 122 -2.93 -14.50 -8.84
CA ALA A 122 -3.78 -13.30 -8.88
C ALA A 122 -3.95 -12.70 -7.48
N CYS A 123 -4.21 -11.40 -7.44
CA CYS A 123 -4.55 -10.68 -6.21
C CYS A 123 -5.94 -10.08 -6.36
N VAL A 124 -6.77 -10.19 -5.32
CA VAL A 124 -8.17 -9.76 -5.31
C VAL A 124 -8.54 -9.04 -4.01
N THR A 125 -9.68 -8.39 -4.01
CA THR A 125 -10.25 -7.81 -2.79
C THR A 125 -11.41 -8.64 -2.26
#